data_c142b2f917c5c9fc3b1bb4b28f21b136
#
_entry.id   c142b2f917c5c9fc3b1bb4b28f21b136
#
_cell.length_a   1.000
_cell.length_b   1.000
_cell.length_c   1.000
_cell.angle_alpha   90.00
_cell.angle_beta   90.00
_cell.angle_gamma   90.00
#
_symmetry.space_group_name_H-M   'P 1'
#
loop_
_entity.id
_entity.type
_entity.pdbx_description
1 polymer ?
#
loop_
_entity_poly.entity_id
_entity_poly.type
_entity_poly.pdbx_seq_one_letter_code
_entity_poly.pdbx_strand_id
1 'polypeptide(L)'
;RLKVLSEWTHGGETLPGTIGIGHTRWATHGEPSNVNAHPHFNKEQSIVVVHNGIIENYLKLKKKLQAKGYEFVSDTDTEVIAHLLDYYYRGNPLQAITKIMHRMEGSYALGILFQDHPDQLYAVRKDSPLIIGHTEGGCIIASDVPAVLKYTRDVYFIENEEIVCMTADSMEFYNVDEEPIEKSPTHIDWDVDAAEKGGYEHFMLKEMYEQPKAIADTFSPRNRGQEIVIEELDMSEEEIRAVKKIMIVACGSAYHAGVTAKYVIEGMARIPVEVDLASEFRYRDPLIDRDTLLIVISQSGVTADTLAALREANE
;
A
#
# COMPACT_ATOMS: atom_id res chain seq x y z
N ARG A 1 7.97 9.19 -18.23
CA ARG A 1 8.37 7.78 -18.16
C ARG A 1 7.41 6.90 -18.95
N LEU A 2 6.11 6.86 -18.64
CA LEU A 2 5.10 6.06 -19.36
C LEU A 2 5.04 6.39 -20.84
N LYS A 3 5.13 7.66 -21.24
CA LYS A 3 5.16 8.09 -22.65
C LYS A 3 6.32 7.44 -23.42
N VAL A 4 7.51 7.43 -22.85
CA VAL A 4 8.71 6.81 -23.46
C VAL A 4 8.52 5.29 -23.60
N LEU A 5 7.98 4.62 -22.58
CA LEU A 5 7.68 3.19 -22.65
C LEU A 5 6.64 2.89 -23.75
N SER A 6 5.57 3.67 -23.80
CA SER A 6 4.53 3.54 -24.83
C SER A 6 5.10 3.76 -26.25
N GLU A 7 5.96 4.76 -26.44
CA GLU A 7 6.64 5.01 -27.72
C GLU A 7 7.54 3.82 -28.13
N TRP A 8 8.32 3.28 -27.20
CA TRP A 8 9.22 2.15 -27.46
C TRP A 8 8.50 0.83 -27.74
N THR A 9 7.34 0.62 -27.14
CA THR A 9 6.54 -0.60 -27.29
C THR A 9 5.43 -0.45 -28.34
N HIS A 10 5.36 0.70 -29.04
CA HIS A 10 4.24 1.03 -29.93
C HIS A 10 2.88 0.83 -29.27
N GLY A 11 2.74 1.33 -28.02
CA GLY A 11 1.52 1.16 -27.23
C GLY A 11 1.34 -0.24 -26.64
N GLY A 12 2.37 -1.08 -26.68
CA GLY A 12 2.35 -2.48 -26.23
C GLY A 12 2.31 -3.51 -27.36
N GLU A 13 2.06 -3.09 -28.61
CA GLU A 13 1.92 -4.00 -29.78
C GLU A 13 3.17 -4.86 -30.04
N THR A 14 4.37 -4.39 -29.63
CA THR A 14 5.62 -5.13 -29.81
C THR A 14 5.92 -6.10 -28.66
N LEU A 15 5.05 -6.19 -27.66
CA LEU A 15 5.21 -7.08 -26.52
C LEU A 15 4.33 -8.34 -26.74
N PRO A 16 4.91 -9.47 -27.12
CA PRO A 16 4.14 -10.69 -27.45
C PRO A 16 3.64 -11.45 -26.20
N GLY A 17 4.02 -11.01 -25.00
CA GLY A 17 3.65 -11.68 -23.75
C GLY A 17 2.19 -11.46 -23.38
N THR A 18 1.61 -12.46 -22.72
CA THR A 18 0.25 -12.42 -22.17
C THR A 18 0.25 -12.04 -20.67
N ILE A 19 1.40 -12.11 -20.01
CA ILE A 19 1.59 -11.72 -18.60
C ILE A 19 2.76 -10.73 -18.53
N GLY A 20 2.64 -9.71 -17.69
CA GLY A 20 3.70 -8.75 -17.46
C GLY A 20 3.55 -8.04 -16.13
N ILE A 21 4.68 -7.59 -15.58
CA ILE A 21 4.74 -6.73 -14.40
C ILE A 21 5.50 -5.46 -14.75
N GLY A 22 5.10 -4.36 -14.14
CA GLY A 22 5.72 -3.06 -14.37
C GLY A 22 5.67 -2.18 -13.13
N HIS A 23 6.62 -1.24 -13.05
CA HIS A 23 6.73 -0.36 -11.91
C HIS A 23 7.30 1.00 -12.31
N THR A 24 6.72 2.10 -11.82
CA THR A 24 7.18 3.47 -12.13
C THR A 24 8.29 3.95 -11.20
N ARG A 25 8.56 3.22 -10.16
CA ARG A 25 9.54 3.44 -9.10
C ARG A 25 9.42 4.79 -8.39
N TRP A 26 9.19 4.76 -7.09
CA TRP A 26 9.49 5.83 -6.15
C TRP A 26 10.75 5.45 -5.40
N ALA A 27 11.87 6.14 -5.65
CA ALA A 27 13.18 5.74 -5.13
C ALA A 27 13.26 5.94 -3.60
N THR A 28 13.39 4.85 -2.86
CA THR A 28 13.68 4.83 -1.42
C THR A 28 15.15 4.47 -1.16
N HIS A 29 15.70 3.51 -1.92
CA HIS A 29 17.08 3.04 -1.85
C HIS A 29 17.75 3.09 -3.23
N GLY A 30 18.96 3.59 -3.29
CA GLY A 30 19.72 3.78 -4.53
C GLY A 30 19.22 4.94 -5.39
N GLU A 31 20.10 5.62 -6.07
CA GLU A 31 19.77 6.73 -6.96
C GLU A 31 18.90 6.26 -8.16
N PRO A 32 18.15 7.17 -8.79
CA PRO A 32 17.42 6.86 -10.02
C PRO A 32 18.38 6.54 -11.18
N SER A 33 18.51 5.24 -11.50
CA SER A 33 19.34 4.73 -12.59
C SER A 33 18.66 3.52 -13.23
N ASN A 34 19.15 3.08 -14.39
CA ASN A 34 18.63 1.87 -15.04
C ASN A 34 18.89 0.60 -14.21
N VAL A 35 20.03 0.55 -13.51
CA VAL A 35 20.40 -0.60 -12.67
C VAL A 35 19.49 -0.71 -11.44
N ASN A 36 19.09 0.43 -10.89
CA ASN A 36 18.21 0.51 -9.73
C ASN A 36 16.72 0.54 -10.11
N ALA A 37 16.38 0.44 -11.39
CA ALA A 37 14.98 0.41 -11.84
C ALA A 37 14.36 -0.98 -11.63
N HIS A 38 13.07 -1.01 -11.32
CA HIS A 38 12.28 -2.24 -11.35
C HIS A 38 11.92 -2.62 -12.79
N PRO A 39 11.70 -3.90 -13.05
CA PRO A 39 11.79 -5.05 -12.15
C PRO A 39 13.24 -5.44 -11.81
N HIS A 40 13.40 -6.12 -10.65
CA HIS A 40 14.64 -6.82 -10.29
C HIS A 40 14.52 -8.32 -10.54
N PHE A 41 15.63 -9.00 -10.76
CA PHE A 41 15.67 -10.43 -11.08
C PHE A 41 16.87 -11.13 -10.46
N ASN A 42 16.80 -12.45 -10.37
CA ASN A 42 17.93 -13.29 -10.02
C ASN A 42 18.95 -13.33 -11.16
N LYS A 43 20.11 -13.93 -10.94
CA LYS A 43 21.24 -13.98 -11.90
C LYS A 43 20.83 -14.57 -13.25
N GLU A 44 20.05 -15.63 -13.26
CA GLU A 44 19.59 -16.34 -14.44
C GLU A 44 18.38 -15.69 -15.11
N GLN A 45 17.85 -14.59 -14.56
CA GLN A 45 16.64 -13.89 -15.00
C GLN A 45 15.40 -14.80 -15.07
N SER A 46 15.38 -15.86 -14.29
CA SER A 46 14.27 -16.83 -14.21
C SER A 46 13.21 -16.44 -13.18
N ILE A 47 13.52 -15.51 -12.29
CA ILE A 47 12.60 -14.95 -11.29
C ILE A 47 12.64 -13.43 -11.39
N VAL A 48 11.48 -12.80 -11.53
CA VAL A 48 11.34 -11.35 -11.75
C VAL A 48 10.40 -10.78 -10.71
N VAL A 49 10.78 -9.65 -10.10
CA VAL A 49 10.05 -9.04 -8.99
C VAL A 49 9.88 -7.54 -9.18
N VAL A 50 8.67 -7.06 -8.93
CA VAL A 50 8.40 -5.64 -8.65
C VAL A 50 7.98 -5.50 -7.18
N HIS A 51 8.33 -4.38 -6.55
CA HIS A 51 8.16 -4.16 -5.11
C HIS A 51 7.76 -2.72 -4.81
N ASN A 52 6.72 -2.55 -4.03
CA ASN A 52 6.38 -1.34 -3.29
C ASN A 52 6.62 -1.58 -1.80
N GLY A 53 7.34 -0.69 -1.14
CA GLY A 53 7.65 -0.79 0.27
C GLY A 53 9.13 -0.69 0.58
N ILE A 54 9.54 -1.16 1.76
CA ILE A 54 10.92 -1.16 2.24
C ILE A 54 11.19 -2.46 2.99
N ILE A 55 12.26 -3.16 2.59
CA ILE A 55 12.77 -4.33 3.33
C ILE A 55 13.81 -3.84 4.34
N GLU A 56 13.38 -3.62 5.57
CA GLU A 56 14.19 -2.99 6.63
C GLU A 56 15.46 -3.78 6.94
N ASN A 57 15.41 -5.10 6.91
CA ASN A 57 16.55 -5.97 7.17
C ASN A 57 17.36 -6.35 5.93
N TYR A 58 17.21 -5.64 4.79
CA TYR A 58 17.83 -6.00 3.52
C TYR A 58 19.36 -6.11 3.59
N LEU A 59 20.04 -5.25 4.35
CA LEU A 59 21.50 -5.32 4.51
C LEU A 59 21.97 -6.63 5.16
N LYS A 60 21.22 -7.11 6.16
CA LYS A 60 21.49 -8.40 6.84
C LYS A 60 21.27 -9.57 5.89
N LEU A 61 20.20 -9.52 5.09
CA LEU A 61 19.88 -10.53 4.09
C LEU A 61 20.91 -10.52 2.94
N LYS A 62 21.27 -9.34 2.43
CA LYS A 62 22.29 -9.14 1.39
C LYS A 62 23.63 -9.78 1.80
N LYS A 63 24.11 -9.49 3.02
CA LYS A 63 25.35 -10.08 3.54
C LYS A 63 25.30 -11.62 3.61
N LYS A 64 24.16 -12.19 4.03
CA LYS A 64 23.98 -13.64 4.08
C LYS A 64 23.98 -14.28 2.69
N LEU A 65 23.36 -13.64 1.70
CA LEU A 65 23.33 -14.13 0.32
C LEU A 65 24.70 -13.97 -0.35
N GLN A 66 25.42 -12.87 -0.13
CA GLN A 66 26.80 -12.70 -0.60
C GLN A 66 27.73 -13.78 -0.06
N ALA A 67 27.61 -14.16 1.22
CA ALA A 67 28.37 -15.26 1.80
C ALA A 67 28.04 -16.63 1.17
N LYS A 68 26.93 -16.75 0.40
CA LYS A 68 26.53 -17.92 -0.38
C LYS A 68 26.86 -17.81 -1.87
N GLY A 69 27.56 -16.75 -2.27
CA GLY A 69 28.02 -16.54 -3.64
C GLY A 69 27.06 -15.72 -4.53
N TYR A 70 26.01 -15.10 -3.96
CA TYR A 70 25.15 -14.20 -4.71
C TYR A 70 25.84 -12.86 -4.95
N GLU A 71 25.83 -12.42 -6.20
CA GLU A 71 26.35 -11.12 -6.62
C GLU A 71 25.18 -10.14 -6.76
N PHE A 72 25.35 -8.93 -6.26
CA PHE A 72 24.35 -7.85 -6.30
C PHE A 72 24.86 -6.77 -7.24
N VAL A 73 23.97 -6.31 -8.12
CA VAL A 73 24.30 -5.27 -9.12
C VAL A 73 23.63 -3.94 -8.78
N SER A 74 22.57 -3.94 -7.99
CA SER A 74 21.85 -2.73 -7.60
C SER A 74 22.11 -2.32 -6.15
N ASP A 75 21.75 -1.06 -5.86
CA ASP A 75 21.77 -0.51 -4.50
C ASP A 75 20.40 -0.61 -3.82
N THR A 76 19.43 -1.27 -4.47
CA THR A 76 18.05 -1.37 -3.95
C THR A 76 17.92 -2.48 -2.91
N ASP A 77 16.95 -2.32 -2.03
CA ASP A 77 16.51 -3.36 -1.12
C ASP A 77 15.74 -4.48 -1.85
N THR A 78 15.15 -4.18 -3.00
CA THR A 78 14.32 -5.11 -3.79
C THR A 78 15.12 -6.26 -4.41
N GLU A 79 16.35 -6.06 -4.83
CA GLU A 79 17.18 -7.13 -5.43
C GLU A 79 17.38 -8.30 -4.45
N VAL A 80 17.38 -8.02 -3.14
CA VAL A 80 17.45 -9.06 -2.10
C VAL A 80 16.27 -10.04 -2.22
N ILE A 81 15.08 -9.58 -2.61
CA ILE A 81 13.89 -10.41 -2.74
C ILE A 81 14.07 -11.42 -3.87
N ALA A 82 14.54 -10.97 -5.04
CA ALA A 82 14.78 -11.86 -6.18
C ALA A 82 15.80 -12.96 -5.85
N HIS A 83 16.89 -12.60 -5.17
CA HIS A 83 17.90 -13.57 -4.74
C HIS A 83 17.45 -14.48 -3.60
N LEU A 84 16.59 -14.00 -2.68
CA LEU A 84 15.98 -14.85 -1.65
C LEU A 84 15.03 -15.88 -2.27
N LEU A 85 14.21 -15.46 -3.22
CA LEU A 85 13.34 -16.37 -3.97
C LEU A 85 14.16 -17.45 -4.64
N ASP A 86 15.20 -17.08 -5.39
CA ASP A 86 16.12 -18.02 -6.03
C ASP A 86 16.74 -19.01 -5.04
N TYR A 87 17.20 -18.51 -3.90
CA TYR A 87 17.80 -19.33 -2.85
C TYR A 87 16.83 -20.38 -2.28
N TYR A 88 15.54 -20.04 -2.14
CA TYR A 88 14.54 -20.95 -1.57
C TYR A 88 13.75 -21.74 -2.61
N TYR A 89 13.75 -21.31 -3.86
CA TYR A 89 13.00 -21.95 -4.93
C TYR A 89 13.47 -23.38 -5.20
N ARG A 90 12.51 -24.30 -5.30
CA ARG A 90 12.74 -25.72 -5.61
C ARG A 90 11.63 -26.27 -6.51
N GLY A 91 11.17 -25.45 -7.48
CA GLY A 91 10.08 -25.82 -8.40
C GLY A 91 8.67 -25.54 -7.85
N ASN A 92 8.54 -24.97 -6.64
CA ASN A 92 7.26 -24.56 -6.07
C ASN A 92 7.31 -23.07 -5.68
N PRO A 93 6.65 -22.18 -6.46
CA PRO A 93 6.62 -20.76 -6.19
C PRO A 93 6.00 -20.40 -4.84
N LEU A 94 4.84 -20.98 -4.49
CA LEU A 94 4.13 -20.71 -3.25
C LEU A 94 5.04 -20.94 -2.05
N GLN A 95 5.71 -22.10 -1.99
CA GLN A 95 6.62 -22.43 -0.92
C GLN A 95 7.83 -21.47 -0.84
N ALA A 96 8.36 -21.03 -1.99
CA ALA A 96 9.47 -20.07 -2.02
C ALA A 96 9.01 -18.70 -1.46
N ILE A 97 7.83 -18.24 -1.86
CA ILE A 97 7.22 -16.98 -1.40
C ILE A 97 6.99 -17.03 0.12
N THR A 98 6.36 -18.07 0.63
CA THR A 98 6.15 -18.24 2.09
C THR A 98 7.47 -18.18 2.86
N LYS A 99 8.51 -18.85 2.37
CA LYS A 99 9.84 -18.84 3.02
C LYS A 99 10.47 -17.46 3.07
N ILE A 100 10.34 -16.65 2.03
CA ILE A 100 10.89 -15.29 2.05
C ILE A 100 10.07 -14.36 2.96
N MET A 101 8.74 -14.51 3.02
CA MET A 101 7.88 -13.75 3.91
C MET A 101 8.33 -13.87 5.37
N HIS A 102 8.68 -15.09 5.82
CA HIS A 102 9.22 -15.32 7.17
C HIS A 102 10.64 -14.77 7.40
N ARG A 103 11.31 -14.24 6.39
CA ARG A 103 12.69 -13.73 6.47
C ARG A 103 12.78 -12.24 6.33
N MET A 104 11.83 -11.66 5.62
CA MET A 104 11.79 -10.22 5.39
C MET A 104 11.13 -9.51 6.56
N GLU A 105 11.72 -8.41 6.95
CA GLU A 105 11.19 -7.46 7.93
C GLU A 105 10.87 -6.14 7.19
N GLY A 106 9.77 -5.48 7.58
CA GLY A 106 9.32 -4.25 6.94
C GLY A 106 8.05 -4.43 6.10
N SER A 107 7.75 -3.44 5.27
CA SER A 107 6.54 -3.39 4.44
C SER A 107 6.82 -3.77 3.00
N TYR A 108 5.92 -4.54 2.38
CA TYR A 108 6.06 -4.89 0.96
C TYR A 108 4.72 -5.19 0.29
N ALA A 109 4.66 -4.88 -0.99
CA ALA A 109 3.69 -5.40 -1.94
C ALA A 109 4.47 -5.86 -3.19
N LEU A 110 4.39 -7.13 -3.51
CA LEU A 110 5.19 -7.79 -4.54
C LEU A 110 4.33 -8.28 -5.69
N GLY A 111 4.83 -8.12 -6.91
CA GLY A 111 4.40 -8.89 -8.08
C GLY A 111 5.59 -9.74 -8.54
N ILE A 112 5.37 -11.04 -8.71
CA ILE A 112 6.44 -12.02 -8.93
C ILE A 112 6.10 -12.92 -10.12
N LEU A 113 7.05 -13.11 -11.00
CA LEU A 113 6.97 -14.06 -12.12
C LEU A 113 8.10 -15.09 -12.03
N PHE A 114 7.77 -16.34 -12.37
CA PHE A 114 8.70 -17.44 -12.49
C PHE A 114 8.71 -17.97 -13.92
N GLN A 115 9.89 -18.15 -14.51
CA GLN A 115 10.05 -18.56 -15.90
C GLN A 115 9.44 -19.93 -16.20
N ASP A 116 9.50 -20.86 -15.27
CA ASP A 116 8.95 -22.20 -15.38
C ASP A 116 7.45 -22.30 -15.04
N HIS A 117 6.83 -21.16 -14.65
CA HIS A 117 5.40 -20.99 -14.48
C HIS A 117 4.89 -19.80 -15.32
N PRO A 118 4.98 -19.88 -16.66
CA PRO A 118 4.83 -18.74 -17.56
C PRO A 118 3.38 -18.20 -17.66
N ASP A 119 2.41 -18.92 -17.16
CA ASP A 119 0.98 -18.60 -17.13
C ASP A 119 0.50 -18.11 -15.74
N GLN A 120 1.42 -17.95 -14.78
CA GLN A 120 1.10 -17.59 -13.41
C GLN A 120 1.78 -16.29 -12.99
N LEU A 121 0.98 -15.40 -12.39
CA LEU A 121 1.44 -14.20 -11.69
C LEU A 121 1.17 -14.36 -10.20
N TYR A 122 2.18 -14.19 -9.39
CA TYR A 122 2.05 -14.23 -7.94
C TYR A 122 2.05 -12.81 -7.37
N ALA A 123 1.20 -12.58 -6.38
CA ALA A 123 1.16 -11.34 -5.63
C ALA A 123 1.10 -11.63 -4.13
N VAL A 124 1.79 -10.83 -3.33
CA VAL A 124 1.80 -10.92 -1.86
C VAL A 124 2.04 -9.55 -1.25
N ARG A 125 1.45 -9.31 -0.09
CA ARG A 125 1.66 -8.04 0.61
C ARG A 125 1.85 -8.19 2.10
N LYS A 126 2.53 -7.18 2.68
CA LYS A 126 2.55 -6.85 4.10
C LYS A 126 2.64 -5.33 4.24
N ASP A 127 1.66 -4.71 4.88
CA ASP A 127 1.57 -3.28 5.20
C ASP A 127 1.59 -2.30 4.00
N SER A 128 2.04 -2.71 2.82
CA SER A 128 1.95 -1.91 1.59
C SER A 128 0.66 -2.23 0.83
N PRO A 129 0.01 -1.24 0.18
CA PRO A 129 -1.25 -1.46 -0.53
C PRO A 129 -1.05 -2.34 -1.77
N LEU A 130 -1.96 -3.30 -1.95
CA LEU A 130 -2.06 -4.15 -3.14
C LEU A 130 -3.50 -4.62 -3.31
N ILE A 131 -4.02 -4.46 -4.51
CA ILE A 131 -5.35 -4.90 -4.89
C ILE A 131 -5.29 -5.74 -6.17
N ILE A 132 -6.30 -6.56 -6.36
CA ILE A 132 -6.48 -7.35 -7.58
C ILE A 132 -7.82 -6.99 -8.19
N GLY A 133 -7.82 -6.69 -9.48
CA GLY A 133 -9.01 -6.60 -10.31
C GLY A 133 -9.17 -7.87 -11.15
N HIS A 134 -10.37 -8.41 -11.20
CA HIS A 134 -10.71 -9.51 -12.10
C HIS A 134 -11.53 -8.99 -13.27
N THR A 135 -11.18 -9.41 -14.47
CA THR A 135 -11.84 -9.03 -15.73
C THR A 135 -12.17 -10.27 -16.56
N GLU A 136 -13.00 -10.13 -17.58
CA GLU A 136 -13.26 -11.23 -18.53
C GLU A 136 -12.01 -11.70 -19.31
N GLY A 137 -10.96 -10.89 -19.33
CA GLY A 137 -9.71 -11.17 -20.07
C GLY A 137 -8.51 -11.49 -19.20
N GLY A 138 -8.66 -11.60 -17.89
CA GLY A 138 -7.56 -11.90 -16.96
C GLY A 138 -7.58 -11.12 -15.68
N CYS A 139 -6.46 -11.13 -14.96
CA CYS A 139 -6.30 -10.49 -13.67
C CYS A 139 -5.32 -9.31 -13.77
N ILE A 140 -5.57 -8.27 -12.97
CA ILE A 140 -4.74 -7.07 -12.89
C ILE A 140 -4.35 -6.86 -11.43
N ILE A 141 -3.06 -6.67 -11.13
CA ILE A 141 -2.59 -6.20 -9.83
C ILE A 141 -2.28 -4.70 -9.90
N ALA A 142 -2.62 -3.98 -8.86
CA ALA A 142 -2.28 -2.56 -8.73
C ALA A 142 -2.08 -2.17 -7.26
N SER A 143 -1.37 -1.07 -7.05
CA SER A 143 -1.20 -0.48 -5.71
C SER A 143 -2.39 0.39 -5.30
N ASP A 144 -3.30 0.73 -6.23
CA ASP A 144 -4.41 1.65 -5.97
C ASP A 144 -5.63 1.33 -6.83
N VAL A 145 -6.83 1.50 -6.25
CA VAL A 145 -8.12 1.23 -6.88
C VAL A 145 -8.33 2.00 -8.19
N PRO A 146 -8.04 3.31 -8.30
CA PRO A 146 -8.23 4.05 -9.55
C PRO A 146 -7.53 3.45 -10.76
N ALA A 147 -6.43 2.73 -10.56
CA ALA A 147 -5.67 2.10 -11.65
C ALA A 147 -6.44 0.98 -12.35
N VAL A 148 -7.37 0.31 -11.65
CA VAL A 148 -8.14 -0.82 -12.18
C VAL A 148 -9.58 -0.48 -12.56
N LEU A 149 -10.12 0.66 -12.11
CA LEU A 149 -11.54 1.02 -12.27
C LEU A 149 -12.02 1.08 -13.73
N LYS A 150 -11.13 1.41 -14.68
CA LYS A 150 -11.49 1.40 -16.10
C LYS A 150 -11.62 0.00 -16.71
N TYR A 151 -11.16 -1.03 -16.00
CA TYR A 151 -11.21 -2.42 -16.45
C TYR A 151 -12.23 -3.24 -15.68
N THR A 152 -12.35 -3.01 -14.36
CA THR A 152 -13.31 -3.69 -13.49
C THR A 152 -13.62 -2.85 -12.25
N ARG A 153 -14.84 -3.01 -11.73
CA ARG A 153 -15.26 -2.46 -10.45
C ARG A 153 -15.22 -3.48 -9.31
N ASP A 154 -15.03 -4.75 -9.65
CA ASP A 154 -14.94 -5.81 -8.66
C ASP A 154 -13.48 -6.09 -8.34
N VAL A 155 -13.08 -5.73 -7.12
CA VAL A 155 -11.70 -5.81 -6.67
C VAL A 155 -11.58 -6.69 -5.43
N TYR A 156 -10.45 -7.36 -5.29
CA TYR A 156 -10.09 -8.10 -4.11
C TYR A 156 -9.03 -7.33 -3.34
N PHE A 157 -9.33 -7.04 -2.08
CA PHE A 157 -8.34 -6.50 -1.15
C PHE A 157 -7.58 -7.66 -0.51
N ILE A 158 -6.26 -7.63 -0.66
CA ILE A 158 -5.38 -8.64 -0.08
C ILE A 158 -5.00 -8.18 1.32
N GLU A 159 -5.18 -9.05 2.31
CA GLU A 159 -4.74 -8.80 3.68
C GLU A 159 -3.24 -9.04 3.85
N ASN A 160 -2.70 -8.67 5.00
CA ASN A 160 -1.29 -8.92 5.30
C ASN A 160 -1.00 -10.41 5.29
N GLU A 161 0.13 -10.77 4.67
CA GLU A 161 0.64 -12.14 4.60
C GLU A 161 -0.24 -13.12 3.79
N GLU A 162 -1.20 -12.61 3.02
CA GLU A 162 -1.88 -13.39 2.00
C GLU A 162 -1.12 -13.41 0.69
N ILE A 163 -1.12 -14.57 0.04
CA ILE A 163 -0.50 -14.82 -1.25
C ILE A 163 -1.60 -15.11 -2.27
N VAL A 164 -1.46 -14.59 -3.47
CA VAL A 164 -2.38 -14.86 -4.57
C VAL A 164 -1.61 -15.41 -5.75
N CYS A 165 -2.10 -16.52 -6.29
CA CYS A 165 -1.69 -17.06 -7.57
C CYS A 165 -2.77 -16.77 -8.61
N MET A 166 -2.41 -16.10 -9.69
CA MET A 166 -3.32 -15.67 -10.74
C MET A 166 -2.91 -16.26 -12.08
N THR A 167 -3.90 -16.74 -12.80
CA THR A 167 -3.81 -17.09 -14.23
C THR A 167 -4.73 -16.17 -15.04
N ALA A 168 -4.86 -16.42 -16.34
CA ALA A 168 -5.84 -15.72 -17.17
C ALA A 168 -7.29 -15.97 -16.71
N ASP A 169 -7.57 -17.17 -16.19
CA ASP A 169 -8.93 -17.66 -15.96
C ASP A 169 -9.24 -17.90 -14.47
N SER A 170 -8.24 -17.83 -13.58
CA SER A 170 -8.41 -18.19 -12.16
C SER A 170 -7.57 -17.35 -11.21
N MET A 171 -8.04 -17.28 -9.98
CA MET A 171 -7.31 -16.72 -8.84
C MET A 171 -7.45 -17.67 -7.66
N GLU A 172 -6.34 -17.97 -7.02
CA GLU A 172 -6.28 -18.79 -5.82
C GLU A 172 -5.57 -17.99 -4.73
N PHE A 173 -6.19 -17.91 -3.55
CA PHE A 173 -5.68 -17.17 -2.41
C PHE A 173 -5.19 -18.15 -1.35
N TYR A 174 -4.07 -17.81 -0.71
CA TYR A 174 -3.43 -18.64 0.30
C TYR A 174 -3.01 -17.77 1.49
N ASN A 175 -3.06 -18.36 2.68
CA ASN A 175 -2.43 -17.78 3.87
C ASN A 175 -0.91 -18.09 3.91
N VAL A 176 -0.24 -17.59 4.95
CA VAL A 176 1.20 -17.82 5.17
C VAL A 176 1.57 -19.29 5.43
N ASP A 177 0.61 -20.13 5.80
CA ASP A 177 0.78 -21.57 6.01
C ASP A 177 0.51 -22.39 4.74
N GLU A 178 0.38 -21.73 3.59
CA GLU A 178 0.08 -22.30 2.27
C GLU A 178 -1.31 -22.95 2.18
N GLU A 179 -2.21 -22.62 3.10
CA GLU A 179 -3.59 -23.12 3.09
C GLU A 179 -4.45 -22.22 2.19
N PRO A 180 -5.31 -22.81 1.33
CA PRO A 180 -6.21 -22.03 0.50
C PRO A 180 -7.26 -21.30 1.36
N ILE A 181 -7.55 -20.05 0.99
CA ILE A 181 -8.58 -19.22 1.62
C ILE A 181 -9.59 -18.74 0.58
N GLU A 182 -10.84 -18.62 0.98
CA GLU A 182 -11.89 -18.08 0.12
C GLU A 182 -11.98 -16.57 0.30
N LYS A 183 -12.05 -15.83 -0.81
CA LYS A 183 -12.27 -14.39 -0.84
C LYS A 183 -13.40 -14.01 -1.78
N SER A 184 -14.16 -13.01 -1.39
CA SER A 184 -15.18 -12.39 -2.23
C SER A 184 -14.72 -11.02 -2.73
N PRO A 185 -15.05 -10.62 -3.96
CA PRO A 185 -14.75 -9.30 -4.45
C PRO A 185 -15.57 -8.24 -3.72
N THR A 186 -14.99 -7.06 -3.59
CA THR A 186 -15.68 -5.85 -3.15
C THR A 186 -16.03 -5.02 -4.38
N HIS A 187 -17.31 -4.69 -4.54
CA HIS A 187 -17.74 -3.78 -5.61
C HIS A 187 -17.41 -2.34 -5.26
N ILE A 188 -16.80 -1.61 -6.18
CA ILE A 188 -16.41 -0.21 -6.02
C ILE A 188 -17.41 0.68 -6.73
N ASP A 189 -18.21 1.40 -5.98
CA ASP A 189 -19.23 2.32 -6.48
C ASP A 189 -18.70 3.73 -6.80
N TRP A 190 -17.39 3.94 -6.71
CA TRP A 190 -16.80 5.27 -6.94
C TRP A 190 -17.08 5.76 -8.36
N ASP A 191 -17.38 7.05 -8.47
CA ASP A 191 -17.51 7.72 -9.75
C ASP A 191 -16.16 7.72 -10.48
N VAL A 192 -16.11 7.08 -11.65
CA VAL A 192 -14.89 7.01 -12.49
C VAL A 192 -14.47 8.42 -12.92
N ASP A 193 -15.43 9.32 -13.17
CA ASP A 193 -15.16 10.71 -13.51
C ASP A 193 -14.48 11.45 -12.34
N ALA A 194 -14.77 11.05 -11.09
CA ALA A 194 -14.08 11.56 -9.91
C ALA A 194 -12.62 11.09 -9.85
N ALA A 195 -12.31 9.91 -10.34
CA ALA A 195 -10.95 9.38 -10.41
C ALA A 195 -10.12 9.95 -11.57
N GLU A 196 -10.76 10.63 -12.54
CA GLU A 196 -10.12 11.28 -13.66
C GLU A 196 -9.89 12.78 -13.41
N LYS A 197 -9.08 13.43 -14.24
CA LYS A 197 -8.78 14.87 -14.09
C LYS A 197 -9.97 15.79 -14.35
N GLY A 198 -11.07 15.30 -14.93
CA GLY A 198 -12.29 16.07 -15.17
C GLY A 198 -12.08 17.35 -15.98
N GLY A 199 -11.15 17.35 -16.95
CA GLY A 199 -10.81 18.52 -17.78
C GLY A 199 -9.75 19.44 -17.17
N TYR A 200 -9.28 19.20 -15.96
CA TYR A 200 -8.19 19.97 -15.36
C TYR A 200 -6.81 19.47 -15.82
N GLU A 201 -5.85 20.37 -15.93
CA GLU A 201 -4.47 20.03 -16.32
C GLU A 201 -3.78 19.14 -15.30
N HIS A 202 -4.04 19.40 -13.99
CA HIS A 202 -3.45 18.69 -12.86
C HIS A 202 -4.52 18.27 -11.84
N PHE A 203 -4.34 17.12 -11.18
CA PHE A 203 -5.19 16.66 -10.09
C PHE A 203 -5.28 17.67 -8.95
N MET A 204 -4.15 18.24 -8.53
CA MET A 204 -4.11 19.26 -7.48
C MET A 204 -5.02 20.46 -7.81
N LEU A 205 -5.05 20.90 -9.07
CA LEU A 205 -5.93 21.98 -9.50
C LEU A 205 -7.41 21.58 -9.41
N LYS A 206 -7.74 20.36 -9.84
CA LYS A 206 -9.08 19.79 -9.69
C LYS A 206 -9.50 19.76 -8.22
N GLU A 207 -8.67 19.21 -7.33
CA GLU A 207 -8.93 19.12 -5.89
C GLU A 207 -9.15 20.49 -5.24
N MET A 208 -8.41 21.52 -5.67
CA MET A 208 -8.62 22.90 -5.20
C MET A 208 -10.02 23.42 -5.54
N TYR A 209 -10.52 23.12 -6.74
CA TYR A 209 -11.87 23.51 -7.16
C TYR A 209 -12.98 22.64 -6.55
N GLU A 210 -12.67 21.41 -6.16
CA GLU A 210 -13.61 20.48 -5.52
C GLU A 210 -13.80 20.75 -4.02
N GLN A 211 -12.93 21.54 -3.37
CA GLN A 211 -12.99 21.80 -1.93
C GLN A 211 -14.39 22.23 -1.42
N PRO A 212 -15.11 23.15 -2.08
CA PRO A 212 -16.45 23.55 -1.60
C PRO A 212 -17.42 22.36 -1.57
N LYS A 213 -17.40 21.52 -2.59
CA LYS A 213 -18.21 20.30 -2.65
C LYS A 213 -17.78 19.28 -1.60
N ALA A 214 -16.49 19.01 -1.48
CA ALA A 214 -15.95 18.06 -0.51
C ALA A 214 -16.28 18.44 0.94
N ILE A 215 -16.22 19.75 1.27
CA ILE A 215 -16.62 20.26 2.58
C ILE A 215 -18.12 20.07 2.81
N ALA A 216 -18.95 20.41 1.81
CA ALA A 216 -20.38 20.24 1.90
C ALA A 216 -20.77 18.77 2.07
N ASP A 217 -20.20 17.88 1.29
CA ASP A 217 -20.45 16.42 1.33
C ASP A 217 -20.00 15.82 2.67
N THR A 218 -18.95 16.36 3.28
CA THR A 218 -18.46 15.91 4.59
C THR A 218 -19.34 16.43 5.73
N PHE A 219 -19.71 17.70 5.70
CA PHE A 219 -20.38 18.36 6.82
C PHE A 219 -21.89 18.13 6.82
N SER A 220 -22.55 18.24 5.64
CA SER A 220 -24.02 18.25 5.57
C SER A 220 -24.67 16.97 6.10
N PRO A 221 -24.19 15.76 5.83
CA PRO A 221 -24.79 14.53 6.39
C PRO A 221 -24.69 14.43 7.91
N ARG A 222 -23.67 15.08 8.50
CA ARG A 222 -23.38 15.03 9.94
C ARG A 222 -24.02 16.17 10.73
N ASN A 223 -24.51 17.18 10.04
CA ASN A 223 -25.15 18.35 10.66
C ASN A 223 -26.66 18.16 10.78
N ARG A 224 -27.16 17.92 11.97
CA ARG A 224 -28.60 17.80 12.29
C ARG A 224 -29.12 19.06 13.01
N GLY A 225 -28.82 20.25 12.46
CA GLY A 225 -29.25 21.52 12.99
C GLY A 225 -28.31 22.08 14.06
N GLN A 226 -28.59 21.84 15.33
CA GLN A 226 -27.71 22.27 16.43
C GLN A 226 -26.76 21.19 16.93
N GLU A 227 -26.85 19.99 16.37
CA GLU A 227 -26.06 18.83 16.77
C GLU A 227 -25.21 18.31 15.61
N ILE A 228 -24.02 17.87 15.93
CA ILE A 228 -23.15 17.12 15.01
C ILE A 228 -23.25 15.65 15.39
N VAL A 229 -23.68 14.82 14.45
CA VAL A 229 -23.80 13.37 14.63
C VAL A 229 -22.82 12.67 13.72
N ILE A 230 -21.93 11.89 14.31
CA ILE A 230 -20.97 11.00 13.61
C ILE A 230 -21.42 9.58 13.94
N GLU A 231 -22.19 8.97 13.02
CA GLU A 231 -22.80 7.65 13.25
C GLU A 231 -21.76 6.54 13.38
N GLU A 232 -20.60 6.73 12.78
CA GLU A 232 -19.48 5.78 12.82
C GLU A 232 -18.65 5.86 14.12
N LEU A 233 -18.89 6.88 14.96
CA LEU A 233 -18.19 7.05 16.24
C LEU A 233 -18.89 6.22 17.32
N ASP A 234 -18.35 5.06 17.65
CA ASP A 234 -18.82 4.17 18.70
C ASP A 234 -18.25 4.60 20.08
N MET A 235 -18.61 5.81 20.51
CA MET A 235 -18.25 6.38 21.80
C MET A 235 -19.47 7.00 22.46
N SER A 236 -19.68 6.65 23.71
CA SER A 236 -20.71 7.27 24.55
C SER A 236 -20.34 8.72 24.92
N GLU A 237 -21.33 9.52 25.28
CA GLU A 237 -21.11 10.90 25.73
C GLU A 237 -20.23 10.95 27.00
N GLU A 238 -20.32 9.92 27.87
CA GLU A 238 -19.50 9.80 29.08
C GLU A 238 -18.03 9.55 28.72
N GLU A 239 -17.75 8.67 27.76
CA GLU A 239 -16.38 8.41 27.27
C GLU A 239 -15.78 9.63 26.61
N ILE A 240 -16.55 10.35 25.78
CA ILE A 240 -16.09 11.60 25.17
C ILE A 240 -15.74 12.63 26.25
N ARG A 241 -16.56 12.76 27.30
CA ARG A 241 -16.32 13.70 28.40
C ARG A 241 -15.15 13.29 29.31
N ALA A 242 -14.77 11.99 29.31
CA ALA A 242 -13.64 11.47 30.07
C ALA A 242 -12.29 11.75 29.42
N VAL A 243 -12.25 12.12 28.13
CA VAL A 243 -11.02 12.44 27.40
C VAL A 243 -10.29 13.63 28.02
N LYS A 244 -9.04 13.41 28.43
CA LYS A 244 -8.19 14.45 29.05
C LYS A 244 -7.10 14.98 28.12
N LYS A 245 -6.75 14.20 27.10
CA LYS A 245 -5.73 14.53 26.12
C LYS A 245 -6.17 14.01 24.74
N ILE A 246 -5.83 14.75 23.70
CA ILE A 246 -5.99 14.29 22.33
C ILE A 246 -4.60 14.19 21.68
N MET A 247 -4.34 13.10 21.00
CA MET A 247 -3.15 12.92 20.21
C MET A 247 -3.55 12.69 18.75
N ILE A 248 -2.98 13.48 17.84
CA ILE A 248 -3.28 13.39 16.40
C ILE A 248 -2.02 12.86 15.71
N VAL A 249 -2.16 11.77 14.96
CA VAL A 249 -1.04 11.12 14.28
C VAL A 249 -1.32 11.01 12.79
N ALA A 250 -0.39 11.49 11.98
CA ALA A 250 -0.54 11.49 10.53
C ALA A 250 0.80 11.68 9.80
N CYS A 251 0.78 11.53 8.46
CA CYS A 251 1.89 11.83 7.58
C CYS A 251 1.54 12.90 6.54
N GLY A 252 2.54 13.62 6.03
CA GLY A 252 2.40 14.55 4.91
C GLY A 252 1.38 15.68 5.17
N SER A 253 0.52 15.96 4.20
CA SER A 253 -0.50 17.01 4.31
C SER A 253 -1.55 16.72 5.38
N ALA A 254 -1.84 15.45 5.66
CA ALA A 254 -2.72 15.05 6.76
C ALA A 254 -2.17 15.46 8.14
N TYR A 255 -0.84 15.40 8.33
CA TYR A 255 -0.18 15.93 9.53
C TYR A 255 -0.45 17.44 9.70
N HIS A 256 -0.35 18.23 8.64
CA HIS A 256 -0.61 19.67 8.69
C HIS A 256 -2.09 19.98 8.96
N ALA A 257 -3.02 19.13 8.51
CA ALA A 257 -4.43 19.21 8.92
C ALA A 257 -4.58 19.00 10.43
N GLY A 258 -3.86 18.02 10.99
CA GLY A 258 -3.78 17.77 12.43
C GLY A 258 -3.23 18.98 13.20
N VAL A 259 -2.14 19.60 12.72
CA VAL A 259 -1.57 20.81 13.32
C VAL A 259 -2.58 21.96 13.35
N THR A 260 -3.37 22.13 12.28
CA THR A 260 -4.43 23.15 12.25
C THR A 260 -5.54 22.81 13.22
N ALA A 261 -5.98 21.54 13.24
CA ALA A 261 -7.04 21.06 14.12
C ALA A 261 -6.68 21.23 15.62
N LYS A 262 -5.41 21.06 15.98
CA LYS A 262 -4.91 21.28 17.35
C LYS A 262 -5.38 22.61 17.92
N TYR A 263 -5.11 23.70 17.22
CA TYR A 263 -5.45 25.05 17.72
C TYR A 263 -6.96 25.25 17.87
N VAL A 264 -7.74 24.68 16.96
CA VAL A 264 -9.20 24.75 17.00
C VAL A 264 -9.73 23.95 18.19
N ILE A 265 -9.28 22.71 18.35
CA ILE A 265 -9.74 21.81 19.43
C ILE A 265 -9.32 22.37 20.80
N GLU A 266 -8.07 22.78 20.98
CA GLU A 266 -7.60 23.40 22.24
C GLU A 266 -8.39 24.67 22.59
N GLY A 267 -8.72 25.47 21.56
CA GLY A 267 -9.54 26.70 21.75
C GLY A 267 -10.96 26.40 22.18
N MET A 268 -11.60 25.40 21.60
CA MET A 268 -13.01 25.05 21.83
C MET A 268 -13.20 24.12 23.02
N ALA A 269 -12.49 23.00 23.05
CA ALA A 269 -12.67 21.94 24.05
C ALA A 269 -11.83 22.14 25.33
N ARG A 270 -10.80 22.97 25.27
CA ARG A 270 -9.86 23.23 26.38
C ARG A 270 -9.14 21.96 26.88
N ILE A 271 -8.90 21.03 25.97
CA ILE A 271 -8.19 19.78 26.18
C ILE A 271 -6.83 19.89 25.47
N PRO A 272 -5.70 19.48 26.08
CA PRO A 272 -4.39 19.47 25.43
C PRO A 272 -4.38 18.59 24.20
N VAL A 273 -3.81 19.09 23.10
CA VAL A 273 -3.67 18.34 21.85
C VAL A 273 -2.20 18.26 21.46
N GLU A 274 -1.71 17.06 21.26
CA GLU A 274 -0.41 16.80 20.64
C GLU A 274 -0.61 16.36 19.19
N VAL A 275 0.33 16.74 18.31
CA VAL A 275 0.32 16.28 16.92
C VAL A 275 1.68 15.72 16.60
N ASP A 276 1.72 14.49 16.08
CA ASP A 276 2.94 13.77 15.81
C ASP A 276 2.97 13.22 14.38
N LEU A 277 4.17 13.06 13.83
CA LEU A 277 4.39 12.32 12.60
C LEU A 277 4.25 10.82 12.86
N ALA A 278 3.47 10.12 12.06
CA ALA A 278 3.25 8.69 12.25
C ALA A 278 4.55 7.88 12.13
N SER A 279 5.49 8.30 11.28
CA SER A 279 6.82 7.70 11.18
C SER A 279 7.65 7.83 12.46
N GLU A 280 7.54 8.94 13.19
CA GLU A 280 8.23 9.14 14.46
C GLU A 280 7.52 8.45 15.60
N PHE A 281 6.18 8.56 15.63
CA PHE A 281 5.33 7.99 16.67
C PHE A 281 5.57 6.48 16.85
N ARG A 282 5.63 5.71 15.77
CA ARG A 282 5.80 4.25 15.82
C ARG A 282 7.14 3.77 16.38
N TYR A 283 8.16 4.64 16.45
CA TYR A 283 9.51 4.25 16.87
C TYR A 283 9.96 4.87 18.20
N ARG A 284 9.20 5.84 18.74
CA ARG A 284 9.62 6.59 19.91
C ARG A 284 9.03 6.10 21.24
N ASP A 285 8.26 5.01 21.25
CA ASP A 285 7.56 4.50 22.45
C ASP A 285 6.70 5.62 23.09
N PRO A 286 5.58 6.02 22.46
CA PRO A 286 4.83 7.21 22.85
C PRO A 286 4.14 7.01 24.20
N LEU A 287 4.11 8.09 25.01
CA LEU A 287 3.39 8.08 26.29
C LEU A 287 1.89 8.30 26.04
N ILE A 288 1.14 7.21 26.05
CA ILE A 288 -0.32 7.19 25.90
C ILE A 288 -0.92 6.61 27.18
N ASP A 289 -1.99 7.22 27.65
CA ASP A 289 -2.78 6.73 28.78
C ASP A 289 -4.24 6.46 28.34
N ARG A 290 -5.02 5.86 29.22
CA ARG A 290 -6.42 5.47 28.94
C ARG A 290 -7.37 6.67 28.75
N ASP A 291 -6.97 7.84 29.18
CA ASP A 291 -7.75 9.08 29.05
C ASP A 291 -7.32 9.86 27.79
N THR A 292 -6.46 9.28 26.94
CA THR A 292 -6.01 9.88 25.67
C THR A 292 -6.84 9.35 24.50
N LEU A 293 -7.45 10.27 23.75
CA LEU A 293 -8.07 9.98 22.45
C LEU A 293 -7.01 10.09 21.36
N LEU A 294 -6.72 8.99 20.69
CA LEU A 294 -5.87 8.99 19.50
C LEU A 294 -6.71 9.20 18.23
N ILE A 295 -6.37 10.24 17.47
CA ILE A 295 -6.97 10.53 16.16
C ILE A 295 -5.92 10.26 15.09
N VAL A 296 -6.21 9.30 14.23
CA VAL A 296 -5.33 8.94 13.11
C VAL A 296 -5.92 9.51 11.81
N ILE A 297 -5.14 10.33 11.08
CA ILE A 297 -5.62 10.93 9.84
C ILE A 297 -4.89 10.31 8.64
N SER A 298 -5.65 9.67 7.76
CA SER A 298 -5.15 9.10 6.51
C SER A 298 -6.14 9.33 5.37
N GLN A 299 -5.66 9.81 4.25
CA GLN A 299 -6.48 9.98 3.05
C GLN A 299 -6.78 8.63 2.38
N SER A 300 -5.77 7.77 2.26
CA SER A 300 -5.91 6.47 1.60
C SER A 300 -6.39 5.35 2.53
N GLY A 301 -6.29 5.54 3.86
CA GLY A 301 -6.53 4.50 4.86
C GLY A 301 -5.44 3.40 4.91
N VAL A 302 -4.43 3.47 4.05
CA VAL A 302 -3.40 2.41 3.87
C VAL A 302 -1.96 2.92 4.02
N THR A 303 -1.75 4.13 4.54
CA THR A 303 -0.40 4.65 4.80
C THR A 303 0.27 3.79 5.87
N ALA A 304 1.36 3.11 5.51
CA ALA A 304 2.02 2.11 6.35
C ALA A 304 2.39 2.62 7.75
N ASP A 305 3.04 3.80 7.83
CA ASP A 305 3.40 4.40 9.13
C ASP A 305 2.17 4.78 9.96
N THR A 306 1.10 5.24 9.32
CA THR A 306 -0.14 5.61 9.99
C THR A 306 -0.85 4.39 10.59
N LEU A 307 -0.90 3.28 9.86
CA LEU A 307 -1.44 2.01 10.36
C LEU A 307 -0.55 1.39 11.45
N ALA A 308 0.77 1.51 11.31
CA ALA A 308 1.70 1.05 12.33
C ALA A 308 1.56 1.86 13.63
N ALA A 309 1.41 3.19 13.54
CA ALA A 309 1.16 4.04 14.70
C ALA A 309 -0.17 3.68 15.42
N LEU A 310 -1.21 3.30 14.65
CA LEU A 310 -2.47 2.82 15.24
C LEU A 310 -2.29 1.50 16.00
N ARG A 311 -1.48 0.58 15.48
CA ARG A 311 -1.17 -0.69 16.17
C ARG A 311 -0.38 -0.44 17.46
N GLU A 312 0.68 0.35 17.37
CA GLU A 312 1.52 0.73 18.51
C GLU A 312 0.70 1.34 19.65
N ALA A 313 -0.31 2.15 19.33
CA ALA A 313 -1.16 2.78 20.33
C ALA A 313 -2.15 1.82 21.00
N ASN A 314 -2.39 0.64 20.43
CA ASN A 314 -3.29 -0.37 20.99
C ASN A 314 -2.56 -1.43 21.84
N GLU A 315 -1.24 -1.44 21.87
CA GLU A 315 -0.40 -2.28 22.69
C GLU A 315 -0.17 -1.66 24.08
#